data_047484bdeef49039460edfba9a10e0b4
#
_entry.id   047484bdeef49039460edfba9a10e0b4
#
_cell.length_a   1.000
_cell.length_b   1.000
_cell.length_c   1.000
_cell.angle_alpha   90.00
_cell.angle_beta   90.00
_cell.angle_gamma   90.00
#
_symmetry.space_group_name_H-M   'P 1'
#
loop_
_entity.id
_entity.type
_entity.pdbx_description
1 polymer ?
#
loop_
_entity_poly.entity_id
_entity_poly.type
_entity_poly.pdbx_seq_one_letter_code
_entity_poly.pdbx_strand_id
1 'polypeptide(L)'
;MLDAAVEVLVADPSASLAEVAEAAGIGRTTLHKHYATRDDLLRAVGHRAIDRWEHVIAEADTSSTQAEDGGLRALAAAMISVGPHLAFLWRNPIFDRSEDIGRRWKSVEPQAMAILERAQKQGQLRAEVPGYWLLHTFYSLVYVAAESIYDGDLAPRDAPDLVVSTFLRGLG
;
A
#
# COMPACT_ATOMS: atom_id res chain seq x y z
N MET A 1 -9.46 9.00 -12.28
CA MET A 1 -8.34 9.91 -12.65
C MET A 1 -7.08 9.65 -11.82
N LEU A 2 -7.07 9.89 -10.51
CA LEU A 2 -5.85 9.67 -9.71
C LEU A 2 -5.40 8.20 -9.66
N ASP A 3 -6.31 7.24 -9.64
CA ASP A 3 -5.95 5.82 -9.69
C ASP A 3 -5.29 5.46 -11.04
N ALA A 4 -5.78 6.01 -12.18
CA ALA A 4 -5.10 5.87 -13.46
C ALA A 4 -3.71 6.54 -13.48
N ALA A 5 -3.56 7.68 -12.79
CA ALA A 5 -2.27 8.32 -12.63
C ALA A 5 -1.28 7.46 -11.82
N VAL A 6 -1.74 6.72 -10.81
CA VAL A 6 -0.91 5.75 -10.08
C VAL A 6 -0.33 4.71 -11.03
N GLU A 7 -1.17 4.05 -11.83
CA GLU A 7 -0.75 3.00 -12.77
C GLU A 7 0.32 3.50 -13.75
N VAL A 8 0.10 4.67 -14.36
CA VAL A 8 1.06 5.28 -15.29
C VAL A 8 2.39 5.60 -14.59
N LEU A 9 2.34 6.23 -13.42
CA LEU A 9 3.54 6.68 -12.70
C LEU A 9 4.32 5.55 -12.03
N VAL A 10 3.69 4.40 -11.79
CA VAL A 10 4.38 3.18 -11.36
C VAL A 10 5.10 2.53 -12.53
N ALA A 11 4.45 2.44 -13.70
CA ALA A 11 5.04 1.88 -14.90
C ALA A 11 6.16 2.78 -15.46
N ASP A 12 5.94 4.09 -15.50
CA ASP A 12 6.94 5.09 -15.91
C ASP A 12 6.94 6.30 -14.96
N PRO A 13 7.86 6.35 -13.98
CA PRO A 13 7.98 7.49 -13.07
C PRO A 13 8.30 8.81 -13.76
N SER A 14 8.76 8.79 -15.03
CA SER A 14 9.07 9.98 -15.82
C SER A 14 7.91 10.48 -16.67
N ALA A 15 6.80 9.73 -16.75
CA ALA A 15 5.64 10.03 -17.57
C ALA A 15 5.17 11.48 -17.41
N SER A 16 4.89 12.13 -18.52
CA SER A 16 4.47 13.53 -18.58
C SER A 16 3.03 13.72 -18.11
N LEU A 17 2.65 14.96 -17.77
CA LEU A 17 1.25 15.30 -17.48
C LEU A 17 0.32 15.00 -18.67
N ALA A 18 0.83 15.00 -19.91
CA ALA A 18 0.03 14.67 -21.09
C ALA A 18 -0.30 13.16 -21.13
N GLU A 19 0.69 12.30 -20.87
CA GLU A 19 0.51 10.84 -20.80
C GLU A 19 -0.42 10.45 -19.66
N VAL A 20 -0.28 11.09 -18.50
CA VAL A 20 -1.21 10.87 -17.38
C VAL A 20 -2.64 11.31 -17.74
N ALA A 21 -2.82 12.44 -18.42
CA ALA A 21 -4.13 12.92 -18.85
C ALA A 21 -4.78 11.95 -19.85
N GLU A 22 -4.00 11.45 -20.80
CA GLU A 22 -4.44 10.46 -21.81
C GLU A 22 -4.89 9.16 -21.14
N ALA A 23 -4.08 8.59 -20.25
CA ALA A 23 -4.41 7.38 -19.51
C ALA A 23 -5.65 7.56 -18.61
N ALA A 24 -5.84 8.74 -18.05
CA ALA A 24 -7.01 9.09 -17.26
C ALA A 24 -8.27 9.40 -18.11
N GLY A 25 -8.17 9.40 -19.44
CA GLY A 25 -9.28 9.72 -20.34
C GLY A 25 -9.75 11.18 -20.25
N ILE A 26 -8.87 12.12 -19.87
CA ILE A 26 -9.19 13.55 -19.74
C ILE A 26 -8.28 14.41 -20.61
N GLY A 27 -8.79 15.59 -20.98
CA GLY A 27 -7.99 16.55 -21.74
C GLY A 27 -6.85 17.13 -20.89
N ARG A 28 -5.66 17.36 -21.50
CA ARG A 28 -4.51 17.99 -20.87
C ARG A 28 -4.87 19.31 -20.17
N THR A 29 -5.70 20.13 -20.78
CA THR A 29 -6.18 21.40 -20.21
C THR A 29 -6.98 21.18 -18.94
N THR A 30 -7.77 20.11 -18.89
CA THR A 30 -8.54 19.73 -17.68
C THR A 30 -7.60 19.31 -16.56
N LEU A 31 -6.58 18.48 -16.85
CA LEU A 31 -5.59 18.08 -15.86
C LEU A 31 -4.84 19.31 -15.30
N HIS A 32 -4.39 20.23 -16.16
CA HIS A 32 -3.71 21.46 -15.76
C HIS A 32 -4.58 22.43 -14.92
N LYS A 33 -5.91 22.41 -15.11
CA LYS A 33 -6.81 23.18 -14.23
C LYS A 33 -6.86 22.64 -12.79
N HIS A 34 -6.67 21.33 -12.63
CA HIS A 34 -6.67 20.69 -11.31
C HIS A 34 -5.28 20.71 -10.66
N TYR A 35 -4.22 20.51 -11.46
CA TYR A 35 -2.83 20.42 -10.99
C TYR A 35 -1.97 21.32 -11.84
N ALA A 36 -1.58 22.47 -11.27
CA ALA A 36 -0.80 23.48 -11.97
C ALA A 36 0.62 22.97 -12.31
N THR A 37 1.18 22.16 -11.43
CA THR A 37 2.52 21.57 -11.57
C THR A 37 2.49 20.05 -11.48
N ARG A 38 3.59 19.41 -11.92
CA ARG A 38 3.80 17.98 -11.73
C ARG A 38 3.81 17.61 -10.24
N ASP A 39 4.43 18.43 -9.40
CA ASP A 39 4.51 18.19 -7.96
C ASP A 39 3.12 18.24 -7.30
N ASP A 40 2.23 19.12 -7.75
CA ASP A 40 0.84 19.15 -7.29
C ASP A 40 0.10 17.84 -7.62
N LEU A 41 0.30 17.32 -8.84
CA LEU A 41 -0.27 16.03 -9.22
C LEU A 41 0.32 14.89 -8.39
N LEU A 42 1.66 14.81 -8.26
CA LEU A 42 2.32 13.75 -7.50
C LEU A 42 1.88 13.76 -6.04
N ARG A 43 1.71 14.94 -5.43
CA ARG A 43 1.18 15.07 -4.06
C ARG A 43 -0.25 14.58 -3.94
N ALA A 44 -1.12 14.95 -4.88
CA ALA A 44 -2.51 14.48 -4.90
C ALA A 44 -2.59 12.95 -5.11
N VAL A 45 -1.74 12.39 -5.97
CA VAL A 45 -1.61 10.94 -6.18
C VAL A 45 -1.11 10.26 -4.89
N GLY A 46 -0.14 10.85 -4.19
CA GLY A 46 0.35 10.35 -2.91
C GLY A 46 -0.74 10.29 -1.83
N HIS A 47 -1.52 11.35 -1.68
CA HIS A 47 -2.67 11.35 -0.76
C HIS A 47 -3.71 10.31 -1.16
N ARG A 48 -4.04 10.20 -2.45
CA ARG A 48 -4.97 9.18 -2.95
C ARG A 48 -4.48 7.76 -2.66
N ALA A 49 -3.18 7.51 -2.83
CA ALA A 49 -2.59 6.22 -2.52
C ALA A 49 -2.73 5.87 -1.03
N ILE A 50 -2.47 6.85 -0.14
CA ILE A 50 -2.65 6.66 1.30
C ILE A 50 -4.13 6.44 1.66
N ASP A 51 -5.07 7.18 1.07
CA ASP A 51 -6.51 6.99 1.30
C ASP A 51 -6.96 5.59 0.90
N ARG A 52 -6.48 5.07 -0.23
CA ARG A 52 -6.77 3.68 -0.65
C ARG A 52 -6.19 2.67 0.31
N TRP A 53 -4.96 2.91 0.77
CA TRP A 53 -4.29 2.06 1.74
C TRP A 53 -5.04 2.03 3.08
N GLU A 54 -5.41 3.19 3.63
CA GLU A 54 -6.20 3.30 4.85
C GLU A 54 -7.55 2.57 4.74
N HIS A 55 -8.23 2.76 3.62
CA HIS A 55 -9.54 2.16 3.39
C HIS A 55 -9.48 0.62 3.41
N VAL A 56 -8.54 0.00 2.71
CA VAL A 56 -8.42 -1.46 2.67
C VAL A 56 -7.98 -2.06 4.01
N ILE A 57 -7.17 -1.34 4.80
CA ILE A 57 -6.81 -1.77 6.15
C ILE A 57 -8.04 -1.75 7.06
N ALA A 58 -8.85 -0.69 7.02
CA ALA A 58 -10.06 -0.59 7.83
C ALA A 58 -11.09 -1.67 7.48
N GLU A 59 -11.26 -1.99 6.20
CA GLU A 59 -12.10 -3.11 5.76
C GLU A 59 -11.59 -4.47 6.25
N ALA A 60 -10.26 -4.70 6.16
CA ALA A 60 -9.64 -5.92 6.64
C ALA A 60 -9.79 -6.08 8.17
N ASP A 61 -9.62 -5.01 8.95
CA ASP A 61 -9.80 -5.04 10.40
C ASP A 61 -11.23 -5.42 10.79
N THR A 62 -12.21 -4.83 10.13
CA THR A 62 -13.64 -5.12 10.39
C THR A 62 -14.01 -6.57 10.09
N SER A 63 -13.48 -7.15 9.01
CA SER A 63 -13.79 -8.51 8.57
C SER A 63 -13.05 -9.59 9.35
N SER A 64 -12.00 -9.26 10.09
CA SER A 64 -11.03 -10.21 10.66
C SER A 64 -11.11 -10.39 12.18
N THR A 65 -12.07 -9.76 12.87
CA THR A 65 -12.15 -9.73 14.34
C THR A 65 -12.29 -11.13 15.00
N GLN A 66 -12.68 -12.16 14.23
CA GLN A 66 -12.83 -13.53 14.72
C GLN A 66 -11.96 -14.55 13.96
N ALA A 67 -11.02 -14.09 13.11
CA ALA A 67 -10.19 -14.99 12.32
C ALA A 67 -9.11 -15.66 13.18
N GLU A 68 -8.88 -16.97 12.97
CA GLU A 68 -7.88 -17.77 13.69
C GLU A 68 -6.45 -17.25 13.48
N ASP A 69 -6.19 -16.58 12.35
CA ASP A 69 -4.90 -15.97 11.99
C ASP A 69 -4.76 -14.50 12.46
N GLY A 70 -5.63 -14.06 13.39
CA GLY A 70 -5.63 -12.68 13.88
C GLY A 70 -5.95 -11.63 12.83
N GLY A 71 -6.39 -12.04 11.63
CA GLY A 71 -6.68 -11.16 10.51
C GLY A 71 -5.51 -10.89 9.58
N LEU A 72 -4.38 -11.55 9.75
CA LEU A 72 -3.17 -11.33 8.94
C LEU A 72 -3.41 -11.62 7.45
N ARG A 73 -4.16 -12.70 7.13
CA ARG A 73 -4.48 -13.05 5.75
C ARG A 73 -5.39 -12.01 5.08
N ALA A 74 -6.40 -11.55 5.79
CA ALA A 74 -7.30 -10.50 5.31
C ALA A 74 -6.53 -9.19 5.07
N LEU A 75 -5.63 -8.83 5.99
CA LEU A 75 -4.76 -7.67 5.86
C LEU A 75 -3.82 -7.81 4.66
N ALA A 76 -3.17 -8.96 4.47
CA ALA A 76 -2.31 -9.22 3.31
C ALA A 76 -3.08 -9.10 2.00
N ALA A 77 -4.24 -9.75 1.89
CA ALA A 77 -5.07 -9.71 0.69
C ALA A 77 -5.54 -8.29 0.37
N ALA A 78 -5.99 -7.54 1.38
CA ALA A 78 -6.43 -6.16 1.23
C ALA A 78 -5.29 -5.24 0.75
N MET A 79 -4.12 -5.34 1.36
CA MET A 79 -2.96 -4.54 0.98
C MET A 79 -2.42 -4.90 -0.41
N ILE A 80 -2.35 -6.19 -0.77
CA ILE A 80 -1.94 -6.64 -2.11
C ILE A 80 -2.89 -6.09 -3.18
N SER A 81 -4.19 -5.97 -2.91
CA SER A 81 -5.17 -5.44 -3.87
C SER A 81 -4.91 -3.99 -4.29
N VAL A 82 -4.16 -3.24 -3.49
CA VAL A 82 -3.75 -1.85 -3.76
C VAL A 82 -2.23 -1.73 -3.93
N GLY A 83 -1.59 -2.81 -4.35
CA GLY A 83 -0.13 -2.89 -4.55
C GLY A 83 0.47 -1.74 -5.38
N PRO A 84 -0.13 -1.34 -6.53
CA PRO A 84 0.37 -0.19 -7.29
C PRO A 84 0.44 1.11 -6.48
N HIS A 85 -0.50 1.34 -5.56
CA HIS A 85 -0.49 2.51 -4.69
C HIS A 85 0.70 2.49 -3.70
N LEU A 86 1.01 1.32 -3.13
CA LEU A 86 2.19 1.14 -2.29
C LEU A 86 3.48 1.31 -3.09
N ALA A 87 3.55 0.71 -4.28
CA ALA A 87 4.70 0.85 -5.18
C ALA A 87 4.95 2.32 -5.56
N PHE A 88 3.88 3.09 -5.82
CA PHE A 88 3.99 4.52 -6.06
C PHE A 88 4.62 5.25 -4.87
N LEU A 89 4.13 5.01 -3.65
CA LEU A 89 4.63 5.66 -2.44
C LEU A 89 6.11 5.32 -2.18
N TRP A 90 6.52 4.08 -2.38
CA TRP A 90 7.88 3.64 -2.10
C TRP A 90 8.90 4.01 -3.17
N ARG A 91 8.47 4.13 -4.43
CA ARG A 91 9.36 4.44 -5.54
C ARG A 91 9.43 5.92 -5.87
N ASN A 92 8.45 6.72 -5.42
CA ASN A 92 8.38 8.13 -5.80
C ASN A 92 9.04 9.02 -4.74
N PRO A 93 10.00 9.89 -5.13
CA PRO A 93 10.68 10.80 -4.20
C PRO A 93 9.75 11.81 -3.50
N ILE A 94 8.51 11.96 -3.94
CA ILE A 94 7.52 12.84 -3.30
C ILE A 94 7.24 12.41 -1.87
N PHE A 95 7.33 11.10 -1.57
CA PHE A 95 7.14 10.57 -0.21
C PHE A 95 8.19 11.15 0.76
N ASP A 96 9.45 11.21 0.31
CA ASP A 96 10.55 11.72 1.15
C ASP A 96 10.59 13.24 1.24
N ARG A 97 10.08 13.95 0.21
CA ARG A 97 10.14 15.41 0.10
C ARG A 97 8.93 16.13 0.68
N SER A 98 7.82 15.43 0.87
CA SER A 98 6.54 16.01 1.25
C SER A 98 6.20 15.67 2.69
N GLU A 99 6.40 16.62 3.60
CA GLU A 99 6.10 16.44 5.02
C GLU A 99 4.63 16.11 5.28
N ASP A 100 3.71 16.64 4.48
CA ASP A 100 2.27 16.37 4.59
C ASP A 100 1.95 14.91 4.24
N ILE A 101 2.57 14.37 3.19
CA ILE A 101 2.45 12.95 2.83
C ILE A 101 3.05 12.08 3.94
N GLY A 102 4.25 12.40 4.43
CA GLY A 102 4.88 11.65 5.52
C GLY A 102 4.06 11.67 6.82
N ARG A 103 3.45 12.81 7.19
CA ARG A 103 2.54 12.89 8.34
C ARG A 103 1.27 12.07 8.11
N ARG A 104 0.69 12.13 6.92
CA ARG A 104 -0.52 11.38 6.56
C ARG A 104 -0.27 9.87 6.60
N TRP A 105 0.88 9.40 6.07
CA TRP A 105 1.30 8.01 6.14
C TRP A 105 1.37 7.53 7.60
N LYS A 106 2.08 8.26 8.47
CA LYS A 106 2.20 7.93 9.89
C LYS A 106 0.86 7.90 10.63
N SER A 107 -0.15 8.61 10.16
CA SER A 107 -1.49 8.58 10.78
C SER A 107 -2.27 7.29 10.48
N VAL A 108 -1.89 6.54 9.45
CA VAL A 108 -2.53 5.28 9.05
C VAL A 108 -1.86 4.06 9.69
N GLU A 109 -0.56 4.14 10.00
CA GLU A 109 0.20 3.03 10.59
C GLU A 109 -0.43 2.39 11.83
N PRO A 110 -1.04 3.16 12.78
CA PRO A 110 -1.66 2.58 13.97
C PRO A 110 -2.78 1.58 13.70
N GLN A 111 -3.48 1.70 12.57
CA GLN A 111 -4.58 0.78 12.20
C GLN A 111 -4.01 -0.61 11.84
N ALA A 112 -3.00 -0.66 10.99
CA ALA A 112 -2.32 -1.92 10.65
C ALA A 112 -1.59 -2.49 11.86
N MET A 113 -0.97 -1.63 12.67
CA MET A 113 -0.30 -2.02 13.91
C MET A 113 -1.23 -2.74 14.87
N ALA A 114 -2.48 -2.27 15.04
CA ALA A 114 -3.46 -2.89 15.92
C ALA A 114 -3.78 -4.34 15.53
N ILE A 115 -3.78 -4.66 14.22
CA ILE A 115 -3.98 -6.03 13.73
C ILE A 115 -2.77 -6.90 14.11
N LEU A 116 -1.54 -6.41 13.92
CA LEU A 116 -0.32 -7.14 14.26
C LEU A 116 -0.18 -7.36 15.77
N GLU A 117 -0.52 -6.36 16.58
CA GLU A 117 -0.53 -6.49 18.05
C GLU A 117 -1.57 -7.50 18.53
N ARG A 118 -2.70 -7.61 17.84
CA ARG A 118 -3.70 -8.64 18.13
C ARG A 118 -3.13 -10.04 17.86
N ALA A 119 -2.45 -10.25 16.72
CA ALA A 119 -1.77 -11.49 16.40
C ALA A 119 -0.65 -11.83 17.41
N GLN A 120 0.09 -10.85 17.91
CA GLN A 120 1.04 -11.06 19.03
C GLN A 120 0.33 -11.49 20.32
N LYS A 121 -0.73 -10.83 20.72
CA LYS A 121 -1.52 -11.18 21.92
C LYS A 121 -2.14 -12.57 21.84
N GLN A 122 -2.44 -13.04 20.63
CA GLN A 122 -2.92 -14.40 20.37
C GLN A 122 -1.80 -15.46 20.28
N GLY A 123 -0.54 -15.06 20.43
CA GLY A 123 0.62 -15.96 20.42
C GLY A 123 1.05 -16.41 19.02
N GLN A 124 0.57 -15.78 17.96
CA GLN A 124 0.95 -16.10 16.58
C GLN A 124 2.28 -15.47 16.19
N LEU A 125 2.62 -14.36 16.81
CA LEU A 125 3.87 -13.64 16.64
C LEU A 125 4.58 -13.53 17.98
N ARG A 126 5.90 -13.61 17.96
CA ARG A 126 6.73 -13.53 19.16
C ARG A 126 6.55 -12.18 19.87
N ALA A 127 6.24 -12.21 21.16
CA ALA A 127 5.93 -11.03 21.96
C ALA A 127 7.10 -10.03 22.11
N GLU A 128 8.35 -10.54 22.03
CA GLU A 128 9.55 -9.73 22.15
C GLU A 128 9.93 -8.95 20.89
N VAL A 129 9.28 -9.25 19.73
CA VAL A 129 9.56 -8.54 18.48
C VAL A 129 8.91 -7.16 18.50
N PRO A 130 9.68 -6.07 18.28
CA PRO A 130 9.12 -4.72 18.29
C PRO A 130 8.03 -4.54 17.22
N GLY A 131 6.92 -3.87 17.57
CA GLY A 131 5.78 -3.70 16.68
C GLY A 131 6.13 -3.00 15.36
N TYR A 132 7.01 -1.97 15.38
CA TYR A 132 7.45 -1.31 14.15
C TYR A 132 8.21 -2.27 13.21
N TRP A 133 8.97 -3.23 13.77
CA TRP A 133 9.65 -4.24 12.97
C TRP A 133 8.67 -5.18 12.30
N LEU A 134 7.65 -5.61 13.05
CA LEU A 134 6.55 -6.42 12.49
C LEU A 134 5.86 -5.69 11.34
N LEU A 135 5.49 -4.43 11.56
CA LEU A 135 4.78 -3.62 10.58
C LEU A 135 5.59 -3.44 9.29
N HIS A 136 6.84 -3.01 9.41
CA HIS A 136 7.67 -2.75 8.23
C HIS A 136 8.07 -4.04 7.51
N THR A 137 8.28 -5.15 8.24
CA THR A 137 8.53 -6.46 7.63
C THR A 137 7.29 -6.92 6.85
N PHE A 138 6.10 -6.78 7.45
CA PHE A 138 4.85 -7.14 6.79
C PHE A 138 4.62 -6.32 5.52
N TYR A 139 4.80 -5.00 5.57
CA TYR A 139 4.73 -4.12 4.41
C TYR A 139 5.71 -4.51 3.31
N SER A 140 6.94 -4.88 3.67
CA SER A 140 7.96 -5.33 2.72
C SER A 140 7.54 -6.62 2.00
N LEU A 141 6.99 -7.59 2.73
CA LEU A 141 6.47 -8.83 2.13
C LEU A 141 5.28 -8.57 1.20
N VAL A 142 4.35 -7.70 1.60
CA VAL A 142 3.22 -7.27 0.75
C VAL A 142 3.73 -6.60 -0.52
N TYR A 143 4.73 -5.71 -0.40
CA TYR A 143 5.33 -5.04 -1.56
C TYR A 143 5.94 -6.05 -2.53
N VAL A 144 6.77 -6.97 -2.03
CA VAL A 144 7.40 -8.02 -2.87
C VAL A 144 6.33 -8.90 -3.54
N ALA A 145 5.27 -9.26 -2.82
CA ALA A 145 4.17 -10.03 -3.39
C ALA A 145 3.45 -9.26 -4.52
N ALA A 146 3.17 -7.97 -4.32
CA ALA A 146 2.54 -7.12 -5.33
C ALA A 146 3.41 -6.97 -6.58
N GLU A 147 4.73 -6.80 -6.42
CA GLU A 147 5.68 -6.76 -7.53
C GLU A 147 5.72 -8.10 -8.29
N SER A 148 5.82 -9.22 -7.55
CA SER A 148 5.83 -10.55 -8.17
C SER A 148 4.54 -10.86 -8.94
N ILE A 149 3.39 -10.34 -8.50
CA ILE A 149 2.14 -10.43 -9.25
C ILE A 149 2.21 -9.60 -10.53
N TYR A 150 2.72 -8.37 -10.43
CA TYR A 150 2.85 -7.47 -11.57
C TYR A 150 3.76 -8.05 -12.65
N ASP A 151 4.87 -8.68 -12.25
CA ASP A 151 5.82 -9.34 -13.15
C ASP A 151 5.32 -10.69 -13.69
N GLY A 152 4.22 -11.23 -13.13
CA GLY A 152 3.62 -12.50 -13.55
C GLY A 152 4.26 -13.74 -12.90
N ASP A 153 5.14 -13.56 -11.92
CA ASP A 153 5.86 -14.62 -11.21
C ASP A 153 5.04 -15.25 -10.08
N LEU A 154 3.98 -14.55 -9.60
CA LEU A 154 3.12 -15.01 -8.51
C LEU A 154 1.64 -14.89 -8.88
N ALA A 155 0.88 -15.95 -8.67
CA ALA A 155 -0.56 -15.89 -8.87
C ALA A 155 -1.24 -15.06 -7.77
N PRO A 156 -2.13 -14.08 -8.10
CA PRO A 156 -2.77 -13.21 -7.10
C PRO A 156 -3.49 -13.96 -5.97
N ARG A 157 -4.09 -15.13 -6.29
CA ARG A 157 -4.82 -15.96 -5.32
C ARG A 157 -3.92 -16.57 -4.25
N ASP A 158 -2.64 -16.83 -4.59
CA ASP A 158 -1.70 -17.56 -3.72
C ASP A 158 -0.87 -16.59 -2.86
N ALA A 159 -0.81 -15.31 -3.26
CA ALA A 159 0.02 -14.29 -2.65
C ALA A 159 -0.29 -14.01 -1.17
N PRO A 160 -1.56 -13.87 -0.72
CA PRO A 160 -1.85 -13.63 0.69
C PRO A 160 -1.35 -14.75 1.61
N ASP A 161 -1.54 -16.00 1.20
CA ASP A 161 -1.10 -17.17 1.97
C ASP A 161 0.43 -17.27 2.01
N LEU A 162 1.10 -16.94 0.91
CA LEU A 162 2.57 -16.88 0.86
C LEU A 162 3.12 -15.80 1.78
N VAL A 163 2.56 -14.59 1.75
CA VAL A 163 2.96 -13.48 2.66
C VAL A 163 2.81 -13.90 4.11
N VAL A 164 1.63 -14.40 4.52
CA VAL A 164 1.36 -14.76 5.91
C VAL A 164 2.23 -15.94 6.35
N SER A 165 2.37 -16.98 5.52
CA SER A 165 3.20 -18.14 5.89
C SER A 165 4.69 -17.77 6.02
N THR A 166 5.19 -16.87 5.16
CA THR A 166 6.57 -16.37 5.26
C THR A 166 6.74 -15.52 6.52
N PHE A 167 5.80 -14.64 6.80
CA PHE A 167 5.84 -13.78 7.98
C PHE A 167 5.82 -14.57 9.29
N LEU A 168 4.88 -15.53 9.42
CA LEU A 168 4.75 -16.36 10.62
C LEU A 168 5.95 -17.30 10.84
N ARG A 169 6.49 -17.90 9.77
CA ARG A 169 7.64 -18.80 9.88
C ARG A 169 8.95 -18.07 10.20
N GLY A 170 9.06 -16.81 9.79
CA GLY A 170 10.23 -15.98 10.10
C GLY A 170 10.15 -15.28 11.45
N LEU A 171 8.96 -14.95 11.93
CA LEU A 171 8.69 -14.12 13.10
C LEU A 171 7.72 -14.76 14.10
N GLY A 172 7.24 -15.98 13.83
CA GLY A 172 6.39 -16.78 14.71
C GLY A 172 7.17 -17.64 15.70
#